data_c51fd48936b01e992d1306da151262c5
#
_entry.id   c51fd48936b01e992d1306da151262c5
#
_cell.length_a   1.000
_cell.length_b   1.000
_cell.length_c   1.000
_cell.angle_alpha   90.00
_cell.angle_beta   90.00
_cell.angle_gamma   90.00
#
_symmetry.space_group_name_H-M   'P 1'
#
loop_
_entity.id
_entity.type
_entity.pdbx_description
1 polymer ?
#
loop_
_entity_poly.entity_id
_entity_poly.type
_entity_poly.pdbx_seq_one_letter_code
_entity_poly.pdbx_strand_id
1 'polypeptide(L)'
;MKVIDIRPDANGMINWPTLSAERKAVVTIGVFDGMHKGHREVIRRTVDLAHRHGAFSVVIMFDPRPSVVHANPDLYDDFGDVNSKLPDDPDALTSVRQRLRVMSQLDVDHVVIVRYSLAFAAKSYRFFLGQLVGKLGMRALVLGSDAALGARRAGDIKAIRELSQATGVFELIEVEDLGPDDVRVPDPIVREVPQEPGDPKDPSDGMNKAEYRAWSKSMPNKKVRAWSSTNVRWMLATGRVKEAREILDQPHRVEGTVVHGDERGREIGFPTVNLGEKIEGYVPVDGVYAGWVLSLIHISE
;
A
#
# COMPACT_ATOMS: atom_id res chain seq x y z
N MET A 1 -7.81 -16.27 -7.05
CA MET A 1 -6.96 -15.77 -5.95
C MET A 1 -7.41 -16.32 -4.61
N LYS A 2 -6.50 -16.88 -3.80
CA LYS A 2 -6.77 -17.34 -2.43
C LYS A 2 -6.17 -16.36 -1.43
N VAL A 3 -6.96 -15.93 -0.42
CA VAL A 3 -6.50 -15.02 0.64
C VAL A 3 -6.28 -15.84 1.92
N ILE A 4 -5.18 -15.59 2.59
CA ILE A 4 -4.76 -16.29 3.81
C ILE A 4 -4.34 -15.24 4.84
N ASP A 5 -5.11 -15.11 5.92
CA ASP A 5 -4.77 -14.26 7.05
C ASP A 5 -3.93 -15.04 8.06
N ILE A 6 -2.80 -14.48 8.45
CA ILE A 6 -1.91 -15.09 9.43
C ILE A 6 -1.46 -14.09 10.49
N ARG A 7 -1.28 -14.60 11.70
CA ARG A 7 -0.87 -13.78 12.84
C ARG A 7 0.40 -14.34 13.46
N PRO A 8 1.36 -13.49 13.81
CA PRO A 8 2.47 -13.88 14.66
C PRO A 8 1.97 -14.24 16.07
N ASP A 9 2.66 -15.13 16.74
CA ASP A 9 2.52 -15.32 18.18
C ASP A 9 3.18 -14.16 18.98
N ALA A 10 3.10 -14.22 20.30
CA ALA A 10 3.71 -13.23 21.20
C ALA A 10 5.23 -13.08 21.01
N ASN A 11 5.90 -14.09 20.46
CA ASN A 11 7.33 -14.05 20.13
C ASN A 11 7.58 -13.58 18.69
N GLY A 12 6.54 -13.19 17.94
CA GLY A 12 6.65 -12.79 16.54
C GLY A 12 6.88 -13.95 15.57
N MET A 13 6.60 -15.19 15.97
CA MET A 13 6.69 -16.35 15.10
C MET A 13 5.39 -16.54 14.32
N ILE A 14 5.52 -16.89 13.06
CA ILE A 14 4.38 -17.14 12.17
C ILE A 14 4.32 -18.62 11.82
N ASN A 15 3.13 -19.20 11.95
CA ASN A 15 2.84 -20.51 11.39
C ASN A 15 2.46 -20.35 9.91
N TRP A 16 3.48 -20.36 9.06
CA TRP A 16 3.29 -20.22 7.61
C TRP A 16 2.55 -21.39 7.01
N PRO A 17 1.59 -21.15 6.10
CA PRO A 17 0.91 -22.22 5.42
C PRO A 17 1.85 -22.96 4.45
N THR A 18 1.61 -24.24 4.22
CA THR A 18 2.17 -24.95 3.09
C THR A 18 1.21 -24.83 1.91
N LEU A 19 1.62 -24.17 0.85
CA LEU A 19 0.77 -23.95 -0.32
C LEU A 19 0.68 -25.21 -1.19
N SER A 20 1.80 -25.90 -1.39
CA SER A 20 1.90 -27.15 -2.12
C SER A 20 3.20 -27.87 -1.74
N ALA A 21 3.20 -29.20 -1.83
CA ALA A 21 4.42 -30.01 -1.69
C ALA A 21 5.31 -29.92 -2.94
N GLU A 22 4.71 -29.78 -4.12
CA GLU A 22 5.36 -29.87 -5.43
C GLU A 22 5.59 -28.51 -6.07
N ARG A 23 4.54 -27.70 -6.15
CA ARG A 23 4.54 -26.42 -6.85
C ARG A 23 5.25 -25.36 -6.01
N LYS A 24 6.21 -24.68 -6.62
CA LYS A 24 7.01 -23.62 -5.97
C LYS A 24 6.29 -22.27 -6.02
N ALA A 25 6.89 -21.26 -5.39
CA ALA A 25 6.32 -19.92 -5.33
C ALA A 25 7.32 -18.86 -5.82
N VAL A 26 6.78 -17.88 -6.55
CA VAL A 26 7.38 -16.57 -6.79
C VAL A 26 6.70 -15.59 -5.84
N VAL A 27 7.47 -14.93 -5.01
CA VAL A 27 6.96 -14.14 -3.89
C VAL A 27 7.30 -12.67 -4.07
N THR A 28 6.37 -11.78 -3.75
CA THR A 28 6.67 -10.37 -3.50
C THR A 28 6.15 -9.95 -2.13
N ILE A 29 6.78 -8.92 -1.53
CA ILE A 29 6.50 -8.49 -0.17
C ILE A 29 6.39 -6.96 -0.15
N GLY A 30 5.32 -6.45 0.43
CA GLY A 30 5.14 -5.01 0.54
C GLY A 30 3.90 -4.61 1.32
N VAL A 31 3.72 -3.31 1.52
CA VAL A 31 2.48 -2.76 2.10
C VAL A 31 1.41 -2.59 1.03
N PHE A 32 1.82 -2.27 -0.18
CA PHE A 32 0.98 -2.07 -1.37
C PHE A 32 -0.15 -1.05 -1.17
N ASP A 33 0.06 -0.08 -0.28
CA ASP A 33 -0.94 0.93 0.00
C ASP A 33 -1.12 1.88 -1.20
N GLY A 34 -2.38 2.07 -1.64
CA GLY A 34 -2.73 2.83 -2.83
C GLY A 34 -2.59 2.08 -4.16
N MET A 35 -1.90 0.93 -4.21
CA MET A 35 -1.75 0.12 -5.44
C MET A 35 -1.32 0.95 -6.67
N HIS A 36 -0.41 1.92 -6.47
CA HIS A 36 0.09 2.78 -7.54
C HIS A 36 0.90 2.01 -8.60
N LYS A 37 1.23 2.66 -9.71
CA LYS A 37 1.91 2.03 -10.87
C LYS A 37 3.12 1.18 -10.48
N GLY A 38 3.98 1.68 -9.58
CA GLY A 38 5.13 0.91 -9.10
C GLY A 38 4.73 -0.38 -8.37
N HIS A 39 3.71 -0.34 -7.51
CA HIS A 39 3.19 -1.55 -6.86
C HIS A 39 2.63 -2.56 -7.87
N ARG A 40 1.85 -2.06 -8.84
CA ARG A 40 1.26 -2.93 -9.88
C ARG A 40 2.32 -3.60 -10.73
N GLU A 41 3.42 -2.90 -11.06
CA GLU A 41 4.51 -3.46 -11.85
C GLU A 41 5.23 -4.58 -11.11
N VAL A 42 5.55 -4.39 -9.83
CA VAL A 42 6.16 -5.44 -9.00
C VAL A 42 5.26 -6.69 -8.95
N ILE A 43 3.94 -6.49 -8.79
CA ILE A 43 2.98 -7.60 -8.75
C ILE A 43 2.85 -8.28 -10.12
N ARG A 44 2.73 -7.52 -11.23
CA ARG A 44 2.70 -8.08 -12.61
C ARG A 44 3.95 -8.92 -12.87
N ARG A 45 5.13 -8.39 -12.52
CA ARG A 45 6.38 -9.13 -12.69
C ARG A 45 6.40 -10.43 -11.90
N THR A 46 5.82 -10.42 -10.69
CA THR A 46 5.66 -11.61 -9.85
C THR A 46 4.76 -12.65 -10.52
N VAL A 47 3.61 -12.22 -11.03
CA VAL A 47 2.63 -13.09 -11.72
C VAL A 47 3.22 -13.66 -13.02
N ASP A 48 3.81 -12.81 -13.86
CA ASP A 48 4.41 -13.24 -15.13
C ASP A 48 5.54 -14.24 -14.92
N LEU A 49 6.37 -14.03 -13.92
CA LEU A 49 7.44 -14.96 -13.58
C LEU A 49 6.90 -16.29 -13.06
N ALA A 50 5.88 -16.24 -12.20
CA ALA A 50 5.21 -17.42 -11.68
C ALA A 50 4.60 -18.26 -12.80
N HIS A 51 3.88 -17.64 -13.73
CA HIS A 51 3.29 -18.33 -14.89
C HIS A 51 4.36 -18.99 -15.76
N ARG A 52 5.45 -18.30 -16.08
CA ARG A 52 6.56 -18.86 -16.89
C ARG A 52 7.21 -20.09 -16.27
N HIS A 53 7.23 -20.16 -14.93
CA HIS A 53 7.84 -21.28 -14.20
C HIS A 53 6.84 -22.30 -13.68
N GLY A 54 5.55 -22.19 -14.02
CA GLY A 54 4.51 -23.07 -13.46
C GLY A 54 4.42 -22.99 -11.94
N ALA A 55 4.85 -21.86 -11.35
CA ALA A 55 4.85 -21.61 -9.92
C ALA A 55 3.59 -20.86 -9.47
N PHE A 56 3.36 -20.72 -8.16
CA PHE A 56 2.37 -19.81 -7.62
C PHE A 56 2.91 -18.39 -7.55
N SER A 57 2.11 -17.41 -7.94
CA SER A 57 2.32 -16.02 -7.59
C SER A 57 1.80 -15.75 -6.18
N VAL A 58 2.66 -15.25 -5.29
CA VAL A 58 2.33 -15.02 -3.88
C VAL A 58 2.68 -13.58 -3.51
N VAL A 59 1.67 -12.84 -3.09
CA VAL A 59 1.85 -11.49 -2.53
C VAL A 59 1.73 -11.57 -1.02
N ILE A 60 2.76 -11.14 -0.31
CA ILE A 60 2.73 -10.98 1.16
C ILE A 60 2.53 -9.51 1.45
N MET A 61 1.45 -9.19 2.15
CA MET A 61 1.16 -7.83 2.57
C MET A 61 0.97 -7.73 4.08
N PHE A 62 1.15 -6.54 4.62
CA PHE A 62 1.03 -6.26 6.04
C PHE A 62 -0.22 -5.46 6.34
N ASP A 63 -0.93 -5.87 7.38
CA ASP A 63 -2.05 -5.14 7.95
C ASP A 63 -2.09 -5.35 9.47
N PRO A 64 -2.02 -4.27 10.27
CA PRO A 64 -1.90 -2.87 9.89
C PRO A 64 -0.58 -2.52 9.19
N ARG A 65 -0.50 -1.31 8.62
CA ARG A 65 0.74 -0.83 7.98
C ARG A 65 1.88 -0.73 9.01
N PRO A 66 3.10 -1.18 8.68
CA PRO A 66 4.24 -1.13 9.61
C PRO A 66 4.48 0.26 10.23
N SER A 67 4.36 1.32 9.41
CA SER A 67 4.57 2.70 9.88
C SER A 67 3.62 3.12 11.00
N VAL A 68 2.36 2.66 10.94
CA VAL A 68 1.34 2.98 11.94
C VAL A 68 1.61 2.25 13.26
N VAL A 69 2.00 0.97 13.16
CA VAL A 69 2.37 0.17 14.34
C VAL A 69 3.59 0.75 15.07
N HIS A 70 4.62 1.15 14.30
CA HIS A 70 5.79 1.78 14.88
C HIS A 70 5.53 3.16 15.49
N ALA A 71 4.59 3.92 14.93
CA ALA A 71 4.21 5.23 15.46
C ALA A 71 3.33 5.13 16.71
N ASN A 72 2.58 4.03 16.87
CA ASN A 72 1.59 3.85 17.94
C ASN A 72 1.74 2.46 18.58
N PRO A 73 2.89 2.12 19.17
CA PRO A 73 3.17 0.77 19.66
C PRO A 73 2.12 0.27 20.65
N ASP A 74 1.71 1.12 21.58
CA ASP A 74 0.76 0.76 22.66
C ASP A 74 -0.63 0.38 22.15
N LEU A 75 -1.05 0.88 20.97
CA LEU A 75 -2.34 0.57 20.39
C LEU A 75 -2.36 -0.77 19.63
N TYR A 76 -1.18 -1.30 19.29
CA TYR A 76 -1.04 -2.46 18.42
C TYR A 76 -0.32 -3.64 19.09
N ASP A 77 -0.01 -3.54 20.39
CA ASP A 77 0.74 -4.58 21.13
C ASP A 77 -0.18 -5.64 21.76
N ASP A 78 -1.49 -5.52 21.59
CA ASP A 78 -2.44 -6.48 22.15
C ASP A 78 -2.57 -7.75 21.28
N PHE A 79 -1.74 -8.74 21.62
CA PHE A 79 -1.77 -10.09 21.02
C PHE A 79 -2.83 -11.00 21.67
N GLY A 80 -3.48 -10.55 22.76
CA GLY A 80 -4.33 -11.39 23.60
C GLY A 80 -5.70 -11.66 23.02
N ASP A 81 -6.26 -10.76 22.22
CA ASP A 81 -7.61 -10.91 21.69
C ASP A 81 -7.62 -11.06 20.17
N VAL A 82 -7.99 -12.26 19.72
CA VAL A 82 -8.20 -12.59 18.31
C VAL A 82 -9.29 -11.71 17.67
N ASN A 83 -10.19 -11.15 18.49
CA ASN A 83 -11.31 -10.33 18.07
C ASN A 83 -11.06 -8.82 18.29
N SER A 84 -9.91 -8.41 18.83
CA SER A 84 -9.62 -7.00 19.00
C SER A 84 -9.65 -6.30 17.65
N LYS A 85 -10.55 -5.32 17.55
CA LYS A 85 -10.68 -4.49 16.35
C LYS A 85 -9.45 -3.59 16.25
N LEU A 86 -8.75 -3.68 15.13
CA LEU A 86 -7.63 -2.76 14.87
C LEU A 86 -8.14 -1.31 14.87
N PRO A 87 -7.36 -0.37 15.42
CA PRO A 87 -7.63 1.04 15.24
C PRO A 87 -7.72 1.40 13.76
N ASP A 88 -8.59 2.36 13.45
CA ASP A 88 -8.70 2.87 12.08
C ASP A 88 -7.39 3.59 11.70
N ASP A 89 -6.97 3.42 10.45
CA ASP A 89 -5.81 4.09 9.88
C ASP A 89 -6.27 5.16 8.87
N PRO A 90 -6.46 6.41 9.30
CA PRO A 90 -7.00 7.48 8.45
C PRO A 90 -6.06 7.86 7.30
N ASP A 91 -4.78 7.48 7.40
CA ASP A 91 -3.79 7.72 6.35
C ASP A 91 -3.67 6.58 5.34
N ALA A 92 -4.41 5.50 5.50
CA ALA A 92 -4.43 4.44 4.51
C ALA A 92 -5.04 4.93 3.20
N LEU A 93 -4.29 4.85 2.11
CA LEU A 93 -4.81 5.18 0.76
C LEU A 93 -5.89 4.20 0.31
N THR A 94 -5.73 2.94 0.71
CA THR A 94 -6.62 1.85 0.35
C THR A 94 -6.82 0.90 1.51
N SER A 95 -8.06 0.45 1.69
CA SER A 95 -8.35 -0.66 2.61
C SER A 95 -7.74 -1.98 2.10
N VAL A 96 -7.68 -2.98 2.98
CA VAL A 96 -7.30 -4.35 2.59
C VAL A 96 -8.18 -4.84 1.44
N ARG A 97 -9.50 -4.65 1.54
CA ARG A 97 -10.46 -5.08 0.52
C ARG A 97 -10.19 -4.44 -0.85
N GLN A 98 -9.89 -3.15 -0.88
CA GLN A 98 -9.55 -2.44 -2.10
C GLN A 98 -8.24 -2.96 -2.72
N ARG A 99 -7.22 -3.23 -1.92
CA ARG A 99 -5.95 -3.82 -2.37
C ARG A 99 -6.16 -5.22 -2.96
N LEU A 100 -6.93 -6.07 -2.26
CA LEU A 100 -7.26 -7.43 -2.74
C LEU A 100 -8.00 -7.43 -4.06
N ARG A 101 -8.91 -6.46 -4.29
CA ARG A 101 -9.61 -6.31 -5.57
C ARG A 101 -8.65 -6.07 -6.72
N VAL A 102 -7.67 -5.16 -6.53
CA VAL A 102 -6.66 -4.89 -7.56
C VAL A 102 -5.73 -6.10 -7.77
N MET A 103 -5.32 -6.79 -6.71
CA MET A 103 -4.50 -8.00 -6.82
C MET A 103 -5.23 -9.12 -7.56
N SER A 104 -6.55 -9.24 -7.36
CA SER A 104 -7.38 -10.18 -8.10
C SER A 104 -7.45 -9.85 -9.60
N GLN A 105 -7.52 -8.57 -9.95
CA GLN A 105 -7.48 -8.12 -11.35
C GLN A 105 -6.12 -8.32 -12.02
N LEU A 106 -5.06 -8.49 -11.23
CA LEU A 106 -3.71 -8.78 -11.68
C LEU A 106 -3.40 -10.30 -11.68
N ASP A 107 -4.40 -11.14 -11.50
CA ASP A 107 -4.31 -12.61 -11.55
C ASP A 107 -3.33 -13.21 -10.52
N VAL A 108 -3.23 -12.62 -9.34
CA VAL A 108 -2.45 -13.17 -8.22
C VAL A 108 -3.08 -14.48 -7.73
N ASP A 109 -2.29 -15.55 -7.59
CA ASP A 109 -2.79 -16.84 -7.08
C ASP A 109 -3.10 -16.80 -5.59
N HIS A 110 -2.17 -16.27 -4.78
CA HIS A 110 -2.28 -16.23 -3.32
C HIS A 110 -1.89 -14.86 -2.76
N VAL A 111 -2.69 -14.37 -1.83
CA VAL A 111 -2.34 -13.22 -0.99
C VAL A 111 -2.26 -13.67 0.45
N VAL A 112 -1.12 -13.45 1.08
CA VAL A 112 -0.91 -13.71 2.50
C VAL A 112 -0.90 -12.37 3.23
N ILE A 113 -1.91 -12.16 4.07
CA ILE A 113 -2.01 -10.97 4.91
C ILE A 113 -1.39 -11.31 6.26
N VAL A 114 -0.30 -10.65 6.57
CA VAL A 114 0.39 -10.80 7.86
C VAL A 114 -0.05 -9.70 8.79
N ARG A 115 -0.64 -10.04 9.94
CA ARG A 115 -0.86 -9.07 10.99
C ARG A 115 0.48 -8.58 11.51
N TYR A 116 0.82 -7.33 11.16
CA TYR A 116 2.10 -6.76 11.52
C TYR A 116 2.15 -6.43 13.02
N SER A 117 3.23 -6.80 13.67
CA SER A 117 3.46 -6.55 15.08
C SER A 117 4.92 -6.21 15.35
N LEU A 118 5.21 -5.56 16.47
CA LEU A 118 6.59 -5.23 16.86
C LEU A 118 7.43 -6.48 17.11
N ALA A 119 6.83 -7.54 17.68
CA ALA A 119 7.52 -8.82 17.89
C ALA A 119 7.93 -9.47 16.55
N PHE A 120 7.06 -9.39 15.54
CA PHE A 120 7.39 -9.82 14.17
C PHE A 120 8.45 -8.90 13.54
N ALA A 121 8.31 -7.58 13.70
CA ALA A 121 9.27 -6.59 13.20
C ALA A 121 10.70 -6.78 13.73
N ALA A 122 10.85 -7.35 14.92
CA ALA A 122 12.14 -7.66 15.52
C ALA A 122 12.88 -8.84 14.86
N LYS A 123 12.22 -9.59 13.97
CA LYS A 123 12.85 -10.72 13.28
C LYS A 123 13.81 -10.26 12.20
N SER A 124 14.91 -10.98 12.04
CA SER A 124 15.86 -10.68 10.97
C SER A 124 15.30 -11.04 9.59
N TYR A 125 15.72 -10.31 8.56
CA TYR A 125 15.33 -10.63 7.18
C TYR A 125 15.77 -12.03 6.75
N ARG A 126 16.92 -12.51 7.24
CA ARG A 126 17.42 -13.87 6.94
C ARG A 126 16.48 -14.94 7.48
N PHE A 127 16.05 -14.77 8.73
CA PHE A 127 15.08 -15.68 9.34
C PHE A 127 13.76 -15.66 8.57
N PHE A 128 13.24 -14.47 8.26
CA PHE A 128 12.00 -14.31 7.53
C PHE A 128 12.06 -14.96 6.13
N LEU A 129 13.09 -14.66 5.34
CA LEU A 129 13.25 -15.26 4.00
C LEU A 129 13.47 -16.79 4.08
N GLY A 130 14.19 -17.27 5.09
CA GLY A 130 14.33 -18.71 5.33
C GLY A 130 12.98 -19.42 5.57
N GLN A 131 12.06 -18.77 6.30
CA GLN A 131 10.69 -19.29 6.48
C GLN A 131 9.94 -19.35 5.14
N LEU A 132 10.04 -18.32 4.29
CA LEU A 132 9.38 -18.32 2.98
C LEU A 132 9.92 -19.41 2.06
N VAL A 133 11.23 -19.60 2.04
CA VAL A 133 11.86 -20.70 1.28
C VAL A 133 11.39 -22.06 1.76
N GLY A 134 11.41 -22.28 3.10
CA GLY A 134 11.09 -23.59 3.68
C GLY A 134 9.59 -23.91 3.71
N LYS A 135 8.74 -22.92 3.95
CA LYS A 135 7.30 -23.13 4.18
C LYS A 135 6.44 -22.85 2.95
N LEU A 136 6.69 -21.74 2.25
CA LEU A 136 5.94 -21.41 1.03
C LEU A 136 6.57 -22.01 -0.24
N GLY A 137 7.74 -22.60 -0.13
CA GLY A 137 8.47 -23.10 -1.29
C GLY A 137 8.99 -21.99 -2.22
N MET A 138 9.31 -20.81 -1.67
CA MET A 138 9.82 -19.67 -2.43
C MET A 138 11.09 -20.06 -3.20
N ARG A 139 11.15 -19.74 -4.48
CA ARG A 139 12.33 -19.90 -5.35
C ARG A 139 12.72 -18.60 -6.05
N ALA A 140 11.81 -17.64 -6.11
CA ALA A 140 12.11 -16.31 -6.58
C ALA A 140 11.44 -15.27 -5.67
N LEU A 141 12.14 -14.19 -5.42
CA LEU A 141 11.69 -13.03 -4.66
C LEU A 141 11.75 -11.81 -5.56
N VAL A 142 10.62 -11.16 -5.80
CA VAL A 142 10.50 -9.96 -6.65
C VAL A 142 10.32 -8.75 -5.74
N LEU A 143 11.21 -7.79 -5.81
CA LEU A 143 11.17 -6.59 -4.97
C LEU A 143 11.46 -5.33 -5.79
N GLY A 144 10.86 -4.20 -5.38
CA GLY A 144 11.30 -2.88 -5.86
C GLY A 144 12.66 -2.50 -5.29
N SER A 145 13.40 -1.66 -6.00
CA SER A 145 14.79 -1.27 -5.68
C SER A 145 14.96 -0.56 -4.33
N ASP A 146 13.88 -0.06 -3.70
CA ASP A 146 13.90 0.58 -2.36
C ASP A 146 13.43 -0.35 -1.23
N ALA A 147 13.11 -1.60 -1.54
CA ALA A 147 12.62 -2.54 -0.55
C ALA A 147 13.69 -2.82 0.53
N ALA A 148 13.24 -2.92 1.76
CA ALA A 148 14.08 -3.37 2.86
C ALA A 148 13.23 -4.15 3.87
N LEU A 149 13.75 -5.31 4.27
CA LEU A 149 13.05 -6.30 5.09
C LEU A 149 13.73 -6.50 6.45
N GLY A 150 12.94 -7.01 7.41
CA GLY A 150 13.40 -7.41 8.73
C GLY A 150 13.78 -6.25 9.66
N ALA A 151 14.25 -6.61 10.83
CA ALA A 151 14.56 -5.66 11.90
C ALA A 151 15.49 -4.54 11.42
N ARG A 152 15.12 -3.30 11.76
CA ARG A 152 15.87 -2.08 11.39
C ARG A 152 16.12 -1.93 9.89
N ARG A 153 15.30 -2.56 9.04
CA ARG A 153 15.45 -2.56 7.57
C ARG A 153 16.83 -3.10 7.10
N ALA A 154 17.43 -4.01 7.88
CA ALA A 154 18.78 -4.51 7.62
C ALA A 154 18.88 -5.40 6.35
N GLY A 155 17.76 -5.91 5.85
CA GLY A 155 17.68 -6.64 4.59
C GLY A 155 17.32 -5.70 3.43
N ASP A 156 18.20 -4.79 3.07
CA ASP A 156 18.08 -4.00 1.84
C ASP A 156 18.36 -4.89 0.60
N ILE A 157 18.15 -4.33 -0.58
CA ILE A 157 18.32 -5.06 -1.85
C ILE A 157 19.74 -5.66 -1.98
N LYS A 158 20.77 -4.93 -1.53
CA LYS A 158 22.15 -5.42 -1.56
C LYS A 158 22.33 -6.63 -0.66
N ALA A 159 21.90 -6.54 0.60
CA ALA A 159 22.01 -7.62 1.57
C ALA A 159 21.21 -8.87 1.16
N ILE A 160 20.02 -8.68 0.56
CA ILE A 160 19.20 -9.78 0.04
C ILE A 160 19.86 -10.42 -1.18
N ARG A 161 20.46 -9.64 -2.08
CA ARG A 161 21.20 -10.15 -3.23
C ARG A 161 22.41 -10.99 -2.81
N GLU A 162 23.19 -10.50 -1.86
CA GLU A 162 24.31 -11.26 -1.29
C GLU A 162 23.83 -12.58 -0.66
N LEU A 163 22.71 -12.56 0.09
CA LEU A 163 22.12 -13.77 0.66
C LEU A 163 21.65 -14.76 -0.42
N SER A 164 20.99 -14.27 -1.46
CA SER A 164 20.54 -15.08 -2.59
C SER A 164 21.71 -15.77 -3.30
N GLN A 165 22.76 -15.02 -3.60
CA GLN A 165 23.97 -15.55 -4.26
C GLN A 165 24.71 -16.52 -3.37
N ALA A 166 24.85 -16.24 -2.08
CA ALA A 166 25.57 -17.11 -1.15
C ALA A 166 24.88 -18.44 -0.90
N THR A 167 23.53 -18.45 -0.92
CA THR A 167 22.74 -19.65 -0.61
C THR A 167 22.30 -20.44 -1.83
N GLY A 168 22.04 -19.74 -2.95
CA GLY A 168 21.50 -20.34 -4.17
C GLY A 168 20.10 -20.94 -4.02
N VAL A 169 19.40 -20.69 -2.91
CA VAL A 169 18.08 -21.33 -2.63
C VAL A 169 16.90 -20.55 -3.19
N PHE A 170 17.09 -19.28 -3.52
CA PHE A 170 16.13 -18.45 -4.23
C PHE A 170 16.84 -17.42 -5.12
N GLU A 171 16.17 -16.93 -6.13
CA GLU A 171 16.62 -15.83 -7.00
C GLU A 171 15.99 -14.51 -6.55
N LEU A 172 16.78 -13.42 -6.51
CA LEU A 172 16.26 -12.07 -6.32
C LEU A 172 16.07 -11.39 -7.70
N ILE A 173 14.84 -10.97 -7.97
CA ILE A 173 14.48 -10.16 -9.13
C ILE A 173 14.19 -8.75 -8.63
N GLU A 174 15.01 -7.82 -9.03
CA GLU A 174 14.80 -6.40 -8.75
C GLU A 174 13.96 -5.76 -9.85
N VAL A 175 12.93 -5.02 -9.45
CA VAL A 175 12.13 -4.19 -10.34
C VAL A 175 12.63 -2.77 -10.17
N GLU A 176 13.18 -2.22 -11.24
CA GLU A 176 13.65 -0.84 -11.28
C GLU A 176 12.50 0.14 -11.12
N ASP A 177 12.81 1.34 -10.66
CA ASP A 177 11.84 2.42 -10.59
C ASP A 177 11.56 2.94 -12.01
N LEU A 178 10.32 2.75 -12.46
CA LEU A 178 9.85 3.18 -13.78
C LEU A 178 9.26 4.61 -13.73
N GLY A 179 9.17 5.21 -12.55
CA GLY A 179 8.65 6.55 -12.36
C GLY A 179 9.61 7.65 -12.84
N PRO A 180 9.09 8.87 -12.98
CA PRO A 180 9.94 10.04 -13.18
C PRO A 180 10.83 10.31 -11.96
N ASP A 181 11.67 11.34 -12.05
CA ASP A 181 12.57 11.77 -10.97
C ASP A 181 11.86 11.92 -9.61
N ASP A 182 12.64 11.78 -8.54
CA ASP A 182 12.14 11.97 -7.19
C ASP A 182 11.57 13.39 -6.98
N VAL A 183 10.55 13.47 -6.15
CA VAL A 183 9.89 14.72 -5.75
C VAL A 183 10.13 15.02 -4.27
N ARG A 184 9.96 16.28 -3.89
CA ARG A 184 9.96 16.70 -2.49
C ARG A 184 8.54 16.88 -1.99
N VAL A 185 8.25 16.25 -0.87
CA VAL A 185 6.93 16.26 -0.23
C VAL A 185 7.09 16.83 1.19
N PRO A 186 6.20 17.73 1.64
CA PRO A 186 6.22 18.22 3.02
C PRO A 186 6.21 17.07 4.05
N ASP A 187 6.89 17.26 5.17
CA ASP A 187 6.96 16.28 6.25
C ASP A 187 6.86 17.01 7.60
N PRO A 188 5.72 16.92 8.31
CA PRO A 188 4.55 16.11 7.98
C PRO A 188 3.72 16.66 6.80
N ILE A 189 2.91 15.77 6.19
CA ILE A 189 1.92 16.18 5.20
C ILE A 189 0.79 16.92 5.93
N VAL A 190 0.53 18.15 5.53
CA VAL A 190 -0.57 18.97 6.03
C VAL A 190 -1.71 19.00 5.01
N ARG A 191 -2.94 18.96 5.50
CA ARG A 191 -4.13 19.12 4.63
C ARG A 191 -4.38 20.59 4.38
N GLU A 192 -4.35 20.98 3.11
CA GLU A 192 -4.55 22.37 2.70
C GLU A 192 -5.69 22.46 1.70
N VAL A 193 -6.76 23.13 2.09
CA VAL A 193 -7.91 23.40 1.20
C VAL A 193 -7.47 24.40 0.15
N PRO A 194 -7.60 24.08 -1.14
CA PRO A 194 -7.29 25.00 -2.22
C PRO A 194 -8.12 26.29 -2.10
N GLN A 195 -7.48 27.45 -2.21
CA GLN A 195 -8.13 28.75 -2.06
C GLN A 195 -8.72 29.26 -3.37
N GLU A 196 -8.21 28.78 -4.51
CA GLU A 196 -8.66 29.20 -5.82
C GLU A 196 -9.55 28.15 -6.47
N PRO A 197 -10.56 28.54 -7.25
CA PRO A 197 -11.41 27.63 -7.99
C PRO A 197 -10.63 26.95 -9.13
N GLY A 198 -10.99 25.70 -9.41
CA GLY A 198 -10.39 24.90 -10.48
C GLY A 198 -9.54 23.74 -9.93
N ASP A 199 -8.74 23.13 -10.81
CA ASP A 199 -7.85 22.03 -10.40
C ASP A 199 -6.62 22.57 -9.68
N PRO A 200 -6.37 22.16 -8.44
CA PRO A 200 -5.17 22.54 -7.72
C PRO A 200 -3.92 22.04 -8.47
N LYS A 201 -2.88 22.85 -8.49
CA LYS A 201 -1.59 22.52 -9.10
C LYS A 201 -0.53 22.17 -8.07
N ASP A 202 0.52 21.50 -8.52
CA ASP A 202 1.69 21.31 -7.68
C ASP A 202 2.26 22.69 -7.27
N PRO A 203 2.50 22.95 -5.98
CA PRO A 203 3.07 24.22 -5.53
C PRO A 203 4.43 24.57 -6.18
N SER A 204 5.13 23.57 -6.70
CA SER A 204 6.42 23.75 -7.37
C SER A 204 6.31 23.93 -8.89
N ASP A 205 5.11 23.83 -9.46
CA ASP A 205 4.88 23.98 -10.89
C ASP A 205 5.32 25.36 -11.40
N GLY A 206 6.10 25.34 -12.47
CA GLY A 206 6.63 26.57 -13.09
C GLY A 206 7.79 27.22 -12.35
N MET A 207 8.21 26.72 -11.20
CA MET A 207 9.36 27.22 -10.47
C MET A 207 10.66 26.97 -11.23
N ASN A 208 11.50 27.99 -11.34
CA ASN A 208 12.87 27.79 -11.75
C ASN A 208 13.70 27.12 -10.63
N LYS A 209 14.94 26.73 -10.96
CA LYS A 209 15.82 25.99 -10.03
C LYS A 209 16.12 26.76 -8.72
N ALA A 210 16.16 28.07 -8.74
CA ALA A 210 16.42 28.90 -7.57
C ALA A 210 15.17 29.00 -6.68
N GLU A 211 14.01 29.22 -7.28
CA GLU A 211 12.69 29.24 -6.63
C GLU A 211 12.38 27.90 -5.98
N TYR A 212 12.57 26.79 -6.70
CA TYR A 212 12.39 25.45 -6.16
C TYR A 212 13.31 25.18 -4.96
N ARG A 213 14.57 25.62 -5.01
CA ARG A 213 15.51 25.52 -3.88
C ARG A 213 15.05 26.35 -2.68
N ALA A 214 14.54 27.56 -2.91
CA ALA A 214 14.02 28.42 -1.84
C ALA A 214 12.77 27.79 -1.22
N TRP A 215 11.82 27.37 -2.04
CA TRP A 215 10.61 26.68 -1.60
C TRP A 215 10.94 25.41 -0.80
N SER A 216 11.83 24.56 -1.32
CA SER A 216 12.21 23.33 -0.63
C SER A 216 12.95 23.55 0.69
N LYS A 217 13.46 24.76 0.97
CA LYS A 217 14.07 25.15 2.25
C LYS A 217 13.12 25.86 3.20
N SER A 218 11.98 26.34 2.71
CA SER A 218 11.02 27.10 3.51
C SER A 218 10.21 26.24 4.49
N MET A 219 10.18 24.91 4.28
CA MET A 219 9.44 23.97 5.12
C MET A 219 10.22 22.67 5.31
N PRO A 220 9.97 21.92 6.40
CA PRO A 220 10.43 20.54 6.52
C PRO A 220 9.86 19.70 5.37
N ASN A 221 10.72 18.96 4.69
CA ASN A 221 10.32 18.10 3.58
C ASN A 221 11.21 16.86 3.50
N LYS A 222 10.70 15.85 2.83
CA LYS A 222 11.46 14.65 2.49
C LYS A 222 11.44 14.38 0.99
N LYS A 223 12.51 13.80 0.51
CA LYS A 223 12.63 13.33 -0.87
C LYS A 223 11.97 11.95 -0.98
N VAL A 224 11.05 11.80 -1.91
CA VAL A 224 10.34 10.54 -2.17
C VAL A 224 10.27 10.29 -3.67
N ARG A 225 10.06 9.05 -4.05
CA ARG A 225 9.79 8.71 -5.46
C ARG A 225 8.50 9.38 -5.92
N ALA A 226 8.47 9.80 -7.18
CA ALA A 226 7.25 10.36 -7.76
C ALA A 226 6.09 9.34 -7.68
N TRP A 227 6.33 8.08 -8.00
CA TRP A 227 5.33 7.01 -7.84
C TRP A 227 5.42 6.37 -6.47
N SER A 228 4.94 7.05 -5.47
CA SER A 228 4.92 6.57 -4.08
C SER A 228 3.60 6.87 -3.37
N SER A 229 3.25 6.04 -2.41
CA SER A 229 2.09 6.27 -1.54
C SER A 229 2.19 7.61 -0.78
N THR A 230 3.39 8.06 -0.45
CA THR A 230 3.60 9.34 0.24
C THR A 230 3.24 10.52 -0.67
N ASN A 231 3.66 10.48 -1.93
CA ASN A 231 3.32 11.53 -2.90
C ASN A 231 1.81 11.54 -3.19
N VAL A 232 1.19 10.37 -3.35
CA VAL A 232 -0.28 10.28 -3.53
C VAL A 232 -1.02 10.88 -2.33
N ARG A 233 -0.59 10.62 -1.08
CA ARG A 233 -1.21 11.24 0.11
C ARG A 233 -1.10 12.76 0.06
N TRP A 234 0.04 13.29 -0.29
CA TRP A 234 0.22 14.74 -0.41
C TRP A 234 -0.70 15.33 -1.48
N MET A 235 -0.78 14.71 -2.65
CA MET A 235 -1.70 15.15 -3.70
C MET A 235 -3.17 15.18 -3.21
N LEU A 236 -3.61 14.12 -2.54
CA LEU A 236 -4.97 14.06 -2.00
C LEU A 236 -5.18 15.04 -0.83
N ALA A 237 -4.17 15.29 -0.01
CA ALA A 237 -4.19 16.26 1.07
C ALA A 237 -4.25 17.72 0.58
N THR A 238 -3.92 17.97 -0.69
CA THR A 238 -3.97 19.28 -1.34
C THR A 238 -4.98 19.35 -2.49
N GLY A 239 -5.89 18.36 -2.59
CA GLY A 239 -6.98 18.33 -3.57
C GLY A 239 -6.58 17.96 -5.01
N ARG A 240 -5.33 17.62 -5.27
CA ARG A 240 -4.78 17.27 -6.60
C ARG A 240 -5.17 15.84 -7.04
N VAL A 241 -6.48 15.58 -7.09
CA VAL A 241 -7.01 14.23 -7.38
C VAL A 241 -6.71 13.76 -8.81
N LYS A 242 -6.53 14.68 -9.76
CA LYS A 242 -6.16 14.33 -11.14
C LYS A 242 -4.73 13.80 -11.22
N GLU A 243 -3.78 14.46 -10.58
CA GLU A 243 -2.39 14.01 -10.52
C GLU A 243 -2.28 12.67 -9.73
N ALA A 244 -3.01 12.55 -8.62
CA ALA A 244 -3.09 11.28 -7.89
C ALA A 244 -3.59 10.13 -8.77
N ARG A 245 -4.60 10.38 -9.64
CA ARG A 245 -5.11 9.40 -10.62
C ARG A 245 -4.01 8.93 -11.58
N GLU A 246 -3.14 9.83 -12.03
CA GLU A 246 -2.04 9.46 -12.95
C GLU A 246 -1.08 8.47 -12.31
N ILE A 247 -0.77 8.64 -11.02
CA ILE A 247 0.11 7.73 -10.27
C ILE A 247 -0.60 6.42 -9.93
N LEU A 248 -1.89 6.50 -9.56
CA LEU A 248 -2.71 5.34 -9.19
C LEU A 248 -3.14 4.49 -10.39
N ASP A 249 -3.05 5.03 -11.63
CA ASP A 249 -3.52 4.42 -12.87
C ASP A 249 -5.06 4.16 -12.87
N GLN A 250 -5.76 4.85 -11.99
CA GLN A 250 -7.22 4.80 -11.83
C GLN A 250 -7.68 6.00 -10.98
N PRO A 251 -8.95 6.43 -11.06
CA PRO A 251 -9.50 7.41 -10.14
C PRO A 251 -9.31 6.95 -8.69
N HIS A 252 -8.96 7.90 -7.82
CA HIS A 252 -8.94 7.62 -6.38
C HIS A 252 -10.34 7.22 -5.91
N ARG A 253 -10.41 6.27 -4.98
CA ARG A 253 -11.67 5.66 -4.57
C ARG A 253 -11.82 5.66 -3.06
N VAL A 254 -12.96 6.14 -2.61
CA VAL A 254 -13.46 5.99 -1.24
C VAL A 254 -14.70 5.11 -1.24
N GLU A 255 -14.89 4.30 -0.21
CA GLU A 255 -16.04 3.41 -0.07
C GLU A 255 -16.62 3.55 1.33
N GLY A 256 -17.93 3.53 1.44
CA GLY A 256 -18.62 3.62 2.73
C GLY A 256 -20.05 3.14 2.64
N THR A 257 -20.69 2.97 3.79
CA THR A 257 -22.10 2.65 3.87
C THR A 257 -22.91 3.93 3.71
N VAL A 258 -23.94 3.88 2.85
CA VAL A 258 -24.89 4.98 2.70
C VAL A 258 -25.74 5.10 3.97
N VAL A 259 -25.84 6.30 4.49
CA VAL A 259 -26.65 6.63 5.67
C VAL A 259 -27.66 7.74 5.31
N HIS A 260 -28.74 7.79 6.08
CA HIS A 260 -29.70 8.90 5.97
C HIS A 260 -29.05 10.19 6.49
N GLY A 261 -29.16 11.27 5.71
CA GLY A 261 -28.81 12.62 6.11
C GLY A 261 -30.06 13.45 6.35
N ASP A 262 -29.93 14.79 6.38
CA ASP A 262 -31.00 15.74 6.64
C ASP A 262 -32.07 15.85 5.52
N GLU A 263 -31.92 15.08 4.43
CA GLU A 263 -32.79 15.04 3.24
C GLU A 263 -33.04 16.40 2.53
N ARG A 264 -32.30 17.47 2.92
CA ARG A 264 -32.45 18.82 2.34
C ARG A 264 -32.31 18.87 0.83
N GLY A 265 -31.40 18.04 0.28
CA GLY A 265 -31.21 17.93 -1.18
C GLY A 265 -32.46 17.45 -1.90
N ARG A 266 -33.26 16.58 -1.26
CA ARG A 266 -34.53 16.07 -1.84
C ARG A 266 -35.57 17.16 -1.95
N GLU A 267 -35.66 18.06 -0.96
CA GLU A 267 -36.62 19.19 -0.93
C GLU A 267 -36.35 20.18 -2.07
N ILE A 268 -35.10 20.37 -2.47
CA ILE A 268 -34.69 21.29 -3.53
C ILE A 268 -34.48 20.60 -4.89
N GLY A 269 -34.85 19.31 -5.02
CA GLY A 269 -34.77 18.55 -6.25
C GLY A 269 -33.42 17.95 -6.59
N PHE A 270 -32.45 18.01 -5.68
CA PHE A 270 -31.10 17.43 -5.80
C PHE A 270 -30.83 16.42 -4.68
N PRO A 271 -31.34 15.16 -4.79
CA PRO A 271 -31.11 14.16 -3.76
C PRO A 271 -29.62 13.87 -3.60
N THR A 272 -29.16 13.84 -2.34
CA THR A 272 -27.78 13.60 -1.98
C THR A 272 -27.59 12.20 -1.39
N VAL A 273 -26.40 11.64 -1.57
CA VAL A 273 -25.97 10.40 -0.93
C VAL A 273 -24.96 10.74 0.14
N ASN A 274 -25.23 10.35 1.39
CA ASN A 274 -24.32 10.57 2.50
C ASN A 274 -23.62 9.26 2.84
N LEU A 275 -22.30 9.31 2.98
CA LEU A 275 -21.51 8.19 3.51
C LEU A 275 -21.42 8.31 5.03
N GLY A 276 -21.55 7.18 5.73
CA GLY A 276 -21.40 7.12 7.18
C GLY A 276 -19.94 7.37 7.63
N GLU A 277 -19.72 7.39 8.94
CA GLU A 277 -18.43 7.71 9.55
C GLU A 277 -17.27 6.79 9.15
N LYS A 278 -17.57 5.52 8.83
CA LYS A 278 -16.56 4.55 8.40
C LYS A 278 -16.38 4.59 6.90
N ILE A 279 -15.36 5.30 6.48
CA ILE A 279 -14.97 5.40 5.07
C ILE A 279 -13.68 4.58 4.86
N GLU A 280 -13.69 3.70 3.88
CA GLU A 280 -12.51 3.00 3.40
C GLU A 280 -11.83 3.81 2.29
N GLY A 281 -10.52 3.94 2.39
CA GLY A 281 -9.70 4.77 1.51
C GLY A 281 -9.48 6.17 2.09
N TYR A 282 -8.42 6.81 1.64
CA TYR A 282 -8.02 8.14 2.10
C TYR A 282 -9.03 9.19 1.61
N VAL A 283 -9.69 9.88 2.52
CA VAL A 283 -10.60 10.98 2.15
C VAL A 283 -9.74 12.18 1.74
N PRO A 284 -9.87 12.72 0.52
CA PRO A 284 -9.17 13.93 0.11
C PRO A 284 -9.49 15.12 1.02
N VAL A 285 -8.74 16.22 0.89
CA VAL A 285 -9.06 17.46 1.59
C VAL A 285 -10.46 17.95 1.23
N ASP A 286 -11.09 18.71 2.11
CA ASP A 286 -12.44 19.25 1.89
C ASP A 286 -12.52 20.04 0.57
N GLY A 287 -13.56 19.78 -0.20
CA GLY A 287 -13.74 20.37 -1.51
C GLY A 287 -14.90 19.75 -2.30
N VAL A 288 -15.13 20.28 -3.49
CA VAL A 288 -16.11 19.76 -4.44
C VAL A 288 -15.38 19.00 -5.53
N TYR A 289 -15.70 17.73 -5.68
CA TYR A 289 -15.05 16.83 -6.62
C TYR A 289 -16.04 16.26 -7.61
N ALA A 290 -15.68 16.21 -8.89
CA ALA A 290 -16.41 15.48 -9.91
C ALA A 290 -15.94 14.03 -9.97
N GLY A 291 -16.89 13.07 -10.02
CA GLY A 291 -16.55 11.65 -10.03
C GLY A 291 -17.72 10.73 -10.35
N TRP A 292 -17.54 9.45 -10.13
CA TRP A 292 -18.56 8.43 -10.30
C TRP A 292 -18.98 7.86 -8.95
N VAL A 293 -20.29 7.69 -8.77
CA VAL A 293 -20.86 6.96 -7.65
C VAL A 293 -21.33 5.59 -8.16
N LEU A 294 -20.78 4.52 -7.56
CA LEU A 294 -21.17 3.14 -7.86
C LEU A 294 -21.86 2.54 -6.65
N SER A 295 -23.13 2.16 -6.82
CA SER A 295 -23.86 1.40 -5.80
C SER A 295 -23.59 -0.08 -5.96
N LEU A 296 -23.15 -0.76 -4.88
CA LEU A 296 -22.92 -2.20 -4.89
C LEU A 296 -24.22 -3.01 -4.69
N ILE A 297 -25.32 -2.37 -4.33
CA ILE A 297 -26.62 -3.04 -4.13
C ILE A 297 -27.22 -3.56 -5.46
N HIS A 298 -26.80 -3.00 -6.57
CA HIS A 298 -27.31 -3.34 -7.91
C HIS A 298 -26.35 -4.23 -8.72
N ILE A 299 -25.30 -4.77 -8.12
CA ILE A 299 -24.28 -5.61 -8.79
C ILE A 299 -24.49 -7.10 -8.51
N SER A 300 -25.54 -7.46 -7.78
CA SER A 300 -25.89 -8.87 -7.53
C SER A 300 -26.96 -9.35 -8.51
N GLU A 301 -26.58 -9.57 -9.76
CA GLU A 301 -27.23 -10.51 -10.68
C GLU A 301 -26.19 -11.17 -11.56
#